data_fd4f15605ad2ad9166d9f908bbf40759
#
_entry.id   fd4f15605ad2ad9166d9f908bbf40759
#
_cell.length_a   1.000
_cell.length_b   1.000
_cell.length_c   1.000
_cell.angle_alpha   90.00
_cell.angle_beta   90.00
_cell.angle_gamma   90.00
#
_symmetry.space_group_name_H-M   'P 1'
#
loop_
_entity.id
_entity.type
_entity.pdbx_description
1 polymer ?
#
loop_
_entity_poly.entity_id
_entity_poly.type
_entity_poly.pdbx_seq_one_letter_code
_entity_poly.pdbx_strand_id
1 'polypeptide(L)'
;MLSEAEGGFDRFAMWESTADNLLLAAIRAKTGIPLAFTNASCYGAPISSGPVTRGALRDWVPMNPPVSAVTITGAELRALLEQNLEHTFAADPFRQMGGYVRRALGLRAYVKLENPCGLRLAALFVGAKPVRDEARYEACFLTEQAVPRGIGENRHALGLGAAMCFVSMLKAVVSCVPRSTGPIL
;
A
#
# COMPACT_ATOMS: atom_id res chain seq x y z
N MET A 1 -16.10 -1.77 -19.40
CA MET A 1 -14.85 -0.98 -19.31
C MET A 1 -15.00 0.00 -18.17
N LEU A 2 -14.00 0.15 -17.29
CA LEU A 2 -14.00 1.08 -16.16
C LEU A 2 -13.10 2.28 -16.44
N SER A 3 -11.95 2.05 -17.05
CA SER A 3 -10.94 3.04 -17.40
C SER A 3 -9.99 2.45 -18.43
N GLU A 4 -8.98 3.22 -18.82
CA GLU A 4 -7.87 2.78 -19.66
C GLU A 4 -6.55 2.99 -18.90
N ALA A 5 -5.64 2.02 -18.99
CA ALA A 5 -4.32 2.06 -18.38
C ALA A 5 -3.28 2.38 -19.45
N GLU A 6 -2.51 3.45 -19.29
CA GLU A 6 -1.43 3.82 -20.20
C GLU A 6 -0.22 2.87 -20.08
N GLY A 7 -0.04 2.24 -18.92
CA GLY A 7 1.01 1.28 -18.63
C GLY A 7 0.54 0.06 -17.87
N GLY A 8 1.38 -0.97 -17.79
CA GLY A 8 1.11 -2.16 -17.01
C GLY A 8 1.27 -1.94 -15.51
N PHE A 9 0.47 -2.66 -14.72
CA PHE A 9 0.57 -2.69 -13.26
C PHE A 9 0.86 -4.11 -12.79
N ASP A 10 1.98 -4.29 -12.12
CA ASP A 10 2.38 -5.57 -11.54
C ASP A 10 2.83 -5.40 -10.07
N ARG A 11 3.01 -6.54 -9.38
CA ARG A 11 3.45 -6.59 -7.97
C ARG A 11 4.84 -7.17 -7.79
N PHE A 12 5.51 -7.49 -8.88
CA PHE A 12 6.79 -8.20 -8.88
C PHE A 12 7.97 -7.24 -8.69
N ALA A 13 8.03 -6.61 -7.53
CA ALA A 13 9.18 -5.80 -7.16
C ALA A 13 9.48 -5.99 -5.67
N MET A 14 10.74 -5.81 -5.27
CA MET A 14 11.16 -5.99 -3.89
C MET A 14 10.75 -4.80 -3.01
N TRP A 15 10.93 -3.57 -3.51
CA TRP A 15 10.72 -2.33 -2.75
C TRP A 15 9.34 -1.73 -2.96
N GLU A 16 9.01 -1.41 -4.19
CA GLU A 16 7.75 -0.79 -4.59
C GLU A 16 7.25 -1.42 -5.87
N SER A 17 5.95 -1.49 -6.04
CA SER A 17 5.33 -1.95 -7.27
C SER A 17 4.25 -0.97 -7.72
N THR A 18 4.06 -0.88 -9.03
CA THR A 18 3.05 0.01 -9.63
C THR A 18 1.64 -0.37 -9.18
N ALA A 19 1.37 -1.67 -9.06
CA ALA A 19 0.06 -2.19 -8.63
C ALA A 19 -0.24 -1.88 -7.15
N ASP A 20 0.74 -2.08 -6.25
CA ASP A 20 0.54 -1.77 -4.83
C ASP A 20 0.40 -0.27 -4.60
N ASN A 21 1.21 0.56 -5.28
CA ASN A 21 1.11 2.02 -5.17
C ASN A 21 -0.26 2.53 -5.63
N LEU A 22 -0.79 1.99 -6.73
CA LEU A 22 -2.12 2.32 -7.23
C LEU A 22 -3.23 1.91 -6.25
N LEU A 23 -3.13 0.70 -5.68
CA LEU A 23 -4.08 0.20 -4.69
C LEU A 23 -4.08 1.05 -3.42
N LEU A 24 -2.90 1.37 -2.89
CA LEU A 24 -2.74 2.20 -1.70
C LEU A 24 -3.24 3.64 -1.95
N ALA A 25 -3.00 4.19 -3.15
CA ALA A 25 -3.54 5.49 -3.53
C ALA A 25 -5.08 5.49 -3.54
N ALA A 26 -5.70 4.42 -4.07
CA ALA A 26 -7.15 4.27 -4.07
C ALA A 26 -7.74 4.18 -2.65
N ILE A 27 -7.09 3.44 -1.77
CA ILE A 27 -7.50 3.31 -0.37
C ILE A 27 -7.38 4.66 0.35
N ARG A 28 -6.26 5.36 0.21
CA ARG A 28 -6.09 6.70 0.80
C ARG A 28 -7.10 7.69 0.30
N ALA A 29 -7.34 7.74 -1.01
CA ALA A 29 -8.32 8.64 -1.60
C ALA A 29 -9.75 8.38 -1.06
N LYS A 30 -10.08 7.12 -0.80
CA LYS A 30 -11.41 6.74 -0.30
C LYS A 30 -11.57 6.94 1.20
N THR A 31 -10.54 6.69 1.98
CA THR A 31 -10.59 6.76 3.45
C THR A 31 -10.21 8.12 4.02
N GLY A 32 -9.42 8.91 3.30
CA GLY A 32 -8.80 10.14 3.81
C GLY A 32 -7.66 9.90 4.81
N ILE A 33 -7.36 8.64 5.16
CA ILE A 33 -6.33 8.28 6.13
C ILE A 33 -4.93 8.46 5.49
N PRO A 34 -4.00 9.17 6.17
CA PRO A 34 -2.74 9.58 5.54
C PRO A 34 -1.76 8.44 5.27
N LEU A 35 -1.76 7.40 6.10
CA LEU A 35 -0.91 6.23 5.93
C LEU A 35 -1.72 5.03 5.45
N ALA A 36 -1.18 4.30 4.48
CA ALA A 36 -1.79 3.07 3.98
C ALA A 36 -0.75 1.98 3.83
N PHE A 37 -1.07 0.75 4.24
CA PHE A 37 -0.18 -0.40 4.19
C PHE A 37 -0.79 -1.60 3.47
N THR A 38 0.05 -2.32 2.73
CA THR A 38 -0.23 -3.68 2.24
C THR A 38 1.00 -4.57 2.44
N ASN A 39 0.79 -5.86 2.49
CA ASN A 39 1.85 -6.83 2.73
C ASN A 39 2.67 -7.19 1.49
N ALA A 40 2.55 -6.44 0.40
CA ALA A 40 3.22 -6.72 -0.87
C ALA A 40 2.93 -8.12 -1.43
N SER A 41 1.83 -8.74 -1.05
CA SER A 41 1.45 -10.07 -1.48
C SER A 41 1.21 -10.12 -2.99
N CYS A 42 1.86 -11.07 -3.66
CA CYS A 42 1.75 -11.30 -5.10
C CYS A 42 0.51 -12.13 -5.43
N TYR A 43 -0.67 -11.71 -5.00
CA TYR A 43 -1.91 -12.35 -5.36
C TYR A 43 -2.62 -11.56 -6.48
N GLY A 44 -3.13 -12.29 -7.46
CA GLY A 44 -3.83 -11.74 -8.60
C GLY A 44 -2.95 -11.48 -9.82
N ALA A 45 -3.59 -11.41 -10.95
CA ALA A 45 -2.93 -11.17 -12.22
C ALA A 45 -2.52 -9.71 -12.39
N PRO A 46 -1.45 -9.40 -13.12
CA PRO A 46 -1.11 -8.04 -13.48
C PRO A 46 -2.19 -7.42 -14.37
N ILE A 47 -2.31 -6.11 -14.33
CA ILE A 47 -3.16 -5.37 -15.26
C ILE A 47 -2.27 -4.90 -16.40
N SER A 48 -2.58 -5.35 -17.62
CA SER A 48 -1.89 -4.90 -18.83
C SER A 48 -2.32 -3.48 -19.20
N SER A 49 -1.51 -2.80 -20.01
CA SER A 49 -1.92 -1.55 -20.68
C SER A 49 -3.17 -1.78 -21.53
N GLY A 50 -4.04 -0.77 -21.61
CA GLY A 50 -5.31 -0.81 -22.32
C GLY A 50 -6.53 -0.82 -21.39
N PRO A 51 -7.67 -1.37 -21.83
CA PRO A 51 -8.93 -1.26 -21.13
C PRO A 51 -8.94 -2.02 -19.80
N VAL A 52 -9.19 -1.31 -18.70
CA VAL A 52 -9.39 -1.91 -17.37
C VAL A 52 -10.84 -2.32 -17.22
N THR A 53 -11.07 -3.61 -17.04
CA THR A 53 -12.40 -4.20 -16.88
C THR A 53 -12.66 -4.56 -15.41
N ARG A 54 -13.94 -4.85 -15.07
CA ARG A 54 -14.28 -5.41 -13.76
C ARG A 54 -13.67 -6.79 -13.53
N GLY A 55 -13.50 -7.58 -14.61
CA GLY A 55 -12.80 -8.88 -14.57
C GLY A 55 -11.35 -8.68 -14.16
N ALA A 56 -10.61 -7.81 -14.86
CA ALA A 56 -9.21 -7.50 -14.54
C ALA A 56 -9.03 -7.05 -13.07
N LEU A 57 -9.96 -6.25 -12.53
CA LEU A 57 -9.90 -5.85 -11.11
C LEU A 57 -10.14 -7.02 -10.15
N ARG A 58 -11.06 -7.93 -10.49
CA ARG A 58 -11.31 -9.13 -9.68
C ARG A 58 -10.11 -10.06 -9.70
N ASP A 59 -9.48 -10.21 -10.85
CA ASP A 59 -8.28 -11.03 -11.01
C ASP A 59 -7.06 -10.40 -10.31
N TRP A 60 -7.00 -9.07 -10.25
CA TRP A 60 -5.94 -8.34 -9.55
C TRP A 60 -6.06 -8.42 -8.03
N VAL A 61 -7.27 -8.26 -7.46
CA VAL A 61 -7.52 -8.34 -6.01
C VAL A 61 -8.63 -9.38 -5.74
N PRO A 62 -8.35 -10.68 -5.99
CA PRO A 62 -9.37 -11.74 -5.94
C PRO A 62 -9.98 -11.90 -4.54
N MET A 63 -9.18 -11.74 -3.50
CA MET A 63 -9.63 -11.87 -2.11
C MET A 63 -10.50 -10.70 -1.64
N ASN A 64 -10.40 -9.55 -2.31
CA ASN A 64 -11.10 -8.32 -1.95
C ASN A 64 -11.13 -8.07 -0.42
N PRO A 65 -9.96 -8.03 0.25
CA PRO A 65 -9.92 -7.92 1.69
C PRO A 65 -10.58 -6.62 2.18
N PRO A 66 -11.18 -6.64 3.39
CA PRO A 66 -11.71 -5.44 4.00
C PRO A 66 -10.58 -4.45 4.31
N VAL A 67 -10.86 -3.18 4.13
CA VAL A 67 -9.98 -2.09 4.59
C VAL A 67 -10.22 -1.88 6.08
N SER A 68 -9.17 -1.93 6.87
CA SER A 68 -9.21 -1.66 8.30
C SER A 68 -8.38 -0.42 8.63
N ALA A 69 -8.72 0.24 9.74
CA ALA A 69 -7.95 1.34 10.30
C ALA A 69 -7.36 0.96 11.65
N VAL A 70 -6.28 1.65 12.03
CA VAL A 70 -5.56 1.48 13.29
C VAL A 70 -4.85 2.79 13.65
N THR A 71 -4.73 3.08 14.93
CA THR A 71 -3.84 4.13 15.44
C THR A 71 -2.53 3.49 15.85
N ILE A 72 -1.41 3.95 15.29
CA ILE A 72 -0.07 3.39 15.52
C ILE A 72 0.86 4.46 16.05
N THR A 73 1.67 4.16 17.05
CA THR A 73 2.72 5.06 17.53
C THR A 73 3.92 5.10 16.60
N GLY A 74 4.72 6.16 16.66
CA GLY A 74 5.93 6.24 15.85
C GLY A 74 6.95 5.14 16.18
N ALA A 75 7.05 4.77 17.47
CA ALA A 75 7.89 3.66 17.91
C ALA A 75 7.44 2.32 17.30
N GLU A 76 6.13 2.03 17.34
CA GLU A 76 5.57 0.82 16.71
C GLU A 76 5.76 0.83 15.19
N LEU A 77 5.59 2.00 14.54
CA LEU A 77 5.80 2.16 13.11
C LEU A 77 7.26 1.85 12.73
N ARG A 78 8.22 2.34 13.51
CA ARG A 78 9.64 2.05 13.32
C ARG A 78 9.93 0.57 13.51
N ALA A 79 9.46 -0.02 14.60
CA ALA A 79 9.63 -1.44 14.90
C ALA A 79 9.03 -2.35 13.81
N LEU A 80 7.84 -1.99 13.29
CA LEU A 80 7.16 -2.69 12.21
C LEU A 80 8.00 -2.75 10.93
N LEU A 81 8.65 -1.64 10.57
CA LEU A 81 9.50 -1.55 9.38
C LEU A 81 10.85 -2.24 9.59
N GLU A 82 11.49 -2.06 10.73
CA GLU A 82 12.75 -2.74 11.07
C GLU A 82 12.59 -4.26 11.06
N GLN A 83 11.51 -4.78 11.66
CA GLN A 83 11.21 -6.21 11.62
C GLN A 83 11.02 -6.72 10.19
N ASN A 84 10.32 -5.96 9.34
CA ASN A 84 10.14 -6.34 7.95
C ASN A 84 11.45 -6.32 7.16
N LEU A 85 12.32 -5.33 7.39
CA LEU A 85 13.65 -5.27 6.78
C LEU A 85 14.50 -6.48 7.21
N GLU A 86 14.43 -6.89 8.48
CA GLU A 86 15.13 -8.10 8.95
C GLU A 86 14.56 -9.34 8.27
N HIS A 87 13.25 -9.53 8.21
CA HIS A 87 12.63 -10.68 7.56
C HIS A 87 12.93 -10.76 6.05
N THR A 88 13.18 -9.62 5.40
CA THR A 88 13.47 -9.57 3.96
C THR A 88 14.97 -9.74 3.66
N PHE A 89 15.84 -9.15 4.50
CA PHE A 89 17.26 -9.00 4.23
C PHE A 89 18.18 -9.63 5.31
N ALA A 90 17.69 -10.58 6.10
CA ALA A 90 18.54 -11.28 7.05
C ALA A 90 19.69 -11.98 6.33
N ALA A 91 20.89 -11.90 6.88
CA ALA A 91 22.05 -12.62 6.36
C ALA A 91 21.91 -14.14 6.56
N ASP A 92 21.24 -14.56 7.62
CA ASP A 92 20.89 -15.95 7.87
C ASP A 92 19.61 -16.31 7.10
N PRO A 93 19.66 -17.25 6.13
CA PRO A 93 18.50 -17.69 5.36
C PRO A 93 17.34 -18.20 6.21
N PHE A 94 17.60 -18.80 7.37
CA PHE A 94 16.55 -19.30 8.27
C PHE A 94 15.78 -18.20 9.00
N ARG A 95 16.28 -16.96 8.96
CA ARG A 95 15.61 -15.78 9.51
C ARG A 95 14.82 -15.00 8.46
N GLN A 96 14.99 -15.31 7.18
CA GLN A 96 14.21 -14.71 6.11
C GLN A 96 12.80 -15.28 6.12
N MET A 97 11.79 -14.40 6.25
CA MET A 97 10.38 -14.77 6.35
C MET A 97 9.51 -14.09 5.28
N GLY A 98 10.12 -13.67 4.18
CA GLY A 98 9.42 -13.06 3.08
C GLY A 98 10.38 -12.44 2.07
N GLY A 99 9.94 -12.25 0.83
CA GLY A 99 10.75 -11.72 -0.26
C GLY A 99 10.46 -10.26 -0.61
N TYR A 100 9.66 -9.55 0.19
CA TYR A 100 9.19 -8.22 -0.16
C TYR A 100 9.24 -7.27 1.03
N VAL A 101 9.66 -6.03 0.76
CA VAL A 101 9.47 -4.94 1.71
C VAL A 101 7.99 -4.57 1.76
N ARG A 102 7.49 -4.34 2.98
CA ARG A 102 6.10 -3.91 3.21
C ARG A 102 5.79 -2.63 2.44
N ARG A 103 4.72 -2.67 1.66
CA ARG A 103 4.29 -1.51 0.89
C ARG A 103 3.62 -0.51 1.80
N ALA A 104 4.01 0.76 1.65
CA ALA A 104 3.45 1.86 2.42
C ALA A 104 3.28 3.09 1.54
N LEU A 105 2.16 3.79 1.68
CA LEU A 105 1.95 5.09 1.06
C LEU A 105 1.74 6.15 2.14
N GLY A 106 2.28 7.36 1.92
CA GLY A 106 2.28 8.44 2.90
C GLY A 106 3.51 8.44 3.81
N LEU A 107 4.38 7.45 3.66
CA LEU A 107 5.61 7.25 4.41
C LEU A 107 6.82 7.42 3.49
N ARG A 108 7.91 7.99 4.03
CA ARG A 108 9.22 7.98 3.39
C ARG A 108 10.25 7.43 4.36
N ALA A 109 10.93 6.37 3.96
CA ALA A 109 11.95 5.70 4.74
C ALA A 109 13.32 5.79 4.03
N TYR A 110 14.36 6.07 4.79
CA TYR A 110 15.75 5.97 4.33
C TYR A 110 16.37 4.77 5.03
N VAL A 111 16.86 3.82 4.24
CA VAL A 111 17.31 2.52 4.72
C VAL A 111 18.77 2.31 4.40
N LYS A 112 19.54 1.77 5.36
CA LYS A 112 20.90 1.28 5.19
C LYS A 112 20.91 -0.20 5.57
N LEU A 113 20.90 -1.08 4.56
CA LEU A 113 20.81 -2.53 4.77
C LEU A 113 22.04 -3.13 5.46
N GLU A 114 23.21 -2.50 5.29
CA GLU A 114 24.45 -2.85 5.92
C GLU A 114 24.49 -2.64 7.44
N ASN A 115 23.57 -1.85 7.96
CA ASN A 115 23.46 -1.62 9.39
C ASN A 115 22.96 -2.90 10.12
N PRO A 116 23.31 -3.06 11.41
CA PRO A 116 22.79 -4.15 12.23
C PRO A 116 21.26 -4.18 12.27
N CYS A 117 20.71 -5.38 12.54
CA CYS A 117 19.28 -5.57 12.79
C CYS A 117 18.74 -4.56 13.82
N GLY A 118 17.60 -3.92 13.52
CA GLY A 118 16.99 -2.90 14.36
C GLY A 118 17.56 -1.49 14.18
N LEU A 119 18.59 -1.31 13.33
CA LEU A 119 19.22 -0.02 13.04
C LEU A 119 19.31 0.27 11.53
N ARG A 120 18.59 -0.49 10.72
CA ARG A 120 18.59 -0.33 9.26
C ARG A 120 17.81 0.89 8.79
N LEU A 121 16.86 1.35 9.59
CA LEU A 121 16.04 2.52 9.28
C LEU A 121 16.76 3.80 9.74
N ALA A 122 17.49 4.43 8.82
CA ALA A 122 18.27 5.62 9.10
C ALA A 122 17.41 6.85 9.37
N ALA A 123 16.30 7.02 8.64
CA ALA A 123 15.33 8.09 8.86
C ALA A 123 13.93 7.68 8.40
N LEU A 124 12.90 8.22 9.05
CA LEU A 124 11.50 7.93 8.77
C LEU A 124 10.67 9.21 8.85
N PHE A 125 9.82 9.43 7.83
CA PHE A 125 8.96 10.60 7.71
C PHE A 125 7.53 10.19 7.37
N VAL A 126 6.58 10.92 7.94
CA VAL A 126 5.18 10.93 7.50
C VAL A 126 4.92 12.27 6.81
N GLY A 127 4.65 12.21 5.51
CA GLY A 127 4.66 13.41 4.68
C GLY A 127 6.05 14.05 4.67
N ALA A 128 6.12 15.34 5.10
CA ALA A 128 7.37 16.08 5.21
C ALA A 128 7.95 16.11 6.63
N LYS A 129 7.27 15.50 7.63
CA LYS A 129 7.66 15.59 9.05
C LYS A 129 8.36 14.32 9.50
N PRO A 130 9.50 14.42 10.24
CA PRO A 130 10.12 13.25 10.86
C PRO A 130 9.15 12.54 11.81
N VAL A 131 9.19 11.22 11.82
CA VAL A 131 8.41 10.42 12.76
C VAL A 131 8.97 10.58 14.16
N ARG A 132 8.08 10.89 15.10
CA ARG A 132 8.38 10.98 16.53
C ARG A 132 7.78 9.76 17.22
N ASP A 133 8.54 9.12 18.08
CA ASP A 133 8.20 7.82 18.66
C ASP A 133 6.89 7.84 19.47
N GLU A 134 6.63 8.94 20.20
CA GLU A 134 5.41 9.09 21.01
C GLU A 134 4.21 9.62 20.21
N ALA A 135 4.42 10.08 18.98
CA ALA A 135 3.34 10.59 18.15
C ALA A 135 2.46 9.46 17.65
N ARG A 136 1.17 9.74 17.51
CA ARG A 136 0.16 8.81 17.01
C ARG A 136 -0.17 9.12 15.57
N TYR A 137 -0.25 8.09 14.77
CA TYR A 137 -0.53 8.16 13.34
C TYR A 137 -1.71 7.26 13.01
N GLU A 138 -2.67 7.79 12.27
CA GLU A 138 -3.73 6.96 11.70
C GLU A 138 -3.23 6.27 10.45
N ALA A 139 -3.46 4.98 10.37
CA ALA A 139 -3.09 4.14 9.24
C ALA A 139 -4.25 3.25 8.82
N CYS A 140 -4.39 3.00 7.53
CA CYS A 140 -5.27 1.97 7.01
C CYS A 140 -4.46 0.83 6.39
N PHE A 141 -5.04 -0.36 6.37
CA PHE A 141 -4.35 -1.56 5.89
C PHE A 141 -5.36 -2.60 5.37
N LEU A 142 -4.86 -3.53 4.55
CA LEU A 142 -5.68 -4.57 3.92
C LEU A 142 -5.65 -5.91 4.64
N THR A 143 -4.53 -6.26 5.27
CA THR A 143 -4.34 -7.58 5.87
C THR A 143 -3.58 -7.48 7.18
N GLU A 144 -3.76 -8.48 8.05
CA GLU A 144 -3.00 -8.58 9.30
C GLU A 144 -1.49 -8.78 9.08
N GLN A 145 -1.09 -9.28 7.91
CA GLN A 145 0.33 -9.35 7.55
C GLN A 145 0.91 -7.96 7.25
N ALA A 146 0.08 -7.02 6.77
CA ALA A 146 0.50 -5.64 6.58
C ALA A 146 0.68 -4.91 7.92
N VAL A 147 -0.28 -5.08 8.85
CA VAL A 147 -0.18 -4.58 10.23
C VAL A 147 -0.62 -5.68 11.20
N PRO A 148 0.31 -6.38 11.86
CA PRO A 148 0.01 -7.46 12.80
C PRO A 148 -0.90 -7.04 13.96
N ARG A 149 -1.65 -7.99 14.54
CA ARG A 149 -2.63 -7.74 15.63
C ARG A 149 -2.04 -7.09 16.87
N GLY A 150 -0.79 -7.36 17.17
CA GLY A 150 -0.09 -6.79 18.33
C GLY A 150 0.40 -5.36 18.15
N ILE A 151 0.13 -4.72 17.01
CA ILE A 151 0.60 -3.37 16.69
C ILE A 151 -0.58 -2.41 16.61
N GLY A 152 -0.46 -1.28 17.29
CA GLY A 152 -1.44 -0.20 17.31
C GLY A 152 -2.68 -0.52 18.14
N GLU A 153 -3.50 0.50 18.30
CA GLU A 153 -4.75 0.49 19.06
C GLU A 153 -5.93 0.98 18.20
N ASN A 154 -7.15 0.91 18.73
CA ASN A 154 -8.37 1.35 18.03
C ASN A 154 -8.59 0.69 16.66
N ARG A 155 -8.17 -0.56 16.51
CA ARG A 155 -8.30 -1.31 15.26
C ARG A 155 -9.78 -1.60 14.95
N HIS A 156 -10.22 -1.22 13.76
CA HIS A 156 -11.58 -1.48 13.30
C HIS A 156 -11.66 -1.58 11.77
N ALA A 157 -12.68 -2.29 11.27
CA ALA A 157 -12.98 -2.36 9.84
C ALA A 157 -13.75 -1.11 9.39
N LEU A 158 -13.44 -0.59 8.21
CA LEU A 158 -14.07 0.61 7.65
C LEU A 158 -15.35 0.31 6.83
N GLY A 159 -15.76 -0.95 6.74
CA GLY A 159 -16.89 -1.35 5.90
C GLY A 159 -16.64 -1.22 4.39
N LEU A 160 -15.39 -1.12 3.98
CA LEU A 160 -14.94 -0.95 2.60
C LEU A 160 -14.10 -2.16 2.17
N GLY A 161 -14.33 -2.65 0.95
CA GLY A 161 -13.43 -3.62 0.32
C GLY A 161 -12.39 -2.94 -0.58
N ALA A 162 -11.23 -3.56 -0.74
CA ALA A 162 -10.13 -3.05 -1.55
C ALA A 162 -10.56 -2.72 -3.00
N ALA A 163 -11.32 -3.61 -3.63
CA ALA A 163 -11.83 -3.41 -4.99
C ALA A 163 -12.79 -2.20 -5.10
N MET A 164 -13.59 -1.95 -4.06
CA MET A 164 -14.52 -0.81 -4.04
C MET A 164 -13.77 0.53 -3.99
N CYS A 165 -12.69 0.61 -3.22
CA CYS A 165 -11.84 1.80 -3.17
C CYS A 165 -11.29 2.12 -4.55
N PHE A 166 -10.80 1.10 -5.25
CA PHE A 166 -10.25 1.25 -6.60
C PHE A 166 -11.29 1.69 -7.63
N VAL A 167 -12.46 1.06 -7.66
CA VAL A 167 -13.56 1.45 -8.57
C VAL A 167 -14.00 2.90 -8.32
N SER A 168 -14.03 3.34 -7.06
CA SER A 168 -14.35 4.73 -6.72
C SER A 168 -13.33 5.71 -7.27
N MET A 169 -12.04 5.40 -7.17
CA MET A 169 -10.96 6.23 -7.71
C MET A 169 -11.03 6.32 -9.24
N LEU A 170 -11.21 5.19 -9.94
CA LEU A 170 -11.33 5.19 -11.40
C LEU A 170 -12.51 6.05 -11.88
N LYS A 171 -13.65 5.99 -11.21
CA LYS A 171 -14.82 6.83 -11.54
C LYS A 171 -14.52 8.31 -11.36
N ALA A 172 -13.80 8.69 -10.31
CA ALA A 172 -13.43 10.08 -10.05
C ALA A 172 -12.47 10.59 -11.13
N VAL A 173 -11.49 9.80 -11.55
CA VAL A 173 -10.55 10.16 -12.63
C VAL A 173 -11.27 10.32 -13.97
N VAL A 174 -12.14 9.38 -14.32
CA VAL A 174 -12.93 9.46 -15.57
C VAL A 174 -13.89 10.66 -15.60
N SER A 175 -14.42 11.07 -14.45
CA SER A 175 -15.30 12.25 -14.38
C SER A 175 -14.54 13.58 -14.47
N CYS A 176 -13.23 13.59 -14.21
CA CYS A 176 -12.38 14.79 -14.32
C CYS A 176 -11.79 14.99 -15.72
N VAL A 177 -11.86 14.00 -16.61
CA VAL A 177 -11.44 14.18 -18.00
C VAL A 177 -12.60 14.84 -18.76
N PRO A 178 -12.45 16.08 -19.27
CA PRO A 178 -13.49 16.70 -20.10
C PRO A 178 -13.73 15.79 -21.31
N ARG A 179 -14.99 15.41 -21.52
CA ARG A 179 -15.36 14.71 -22.76
C ARG A 179 -14.95 15.59 -23.91
N SER A 180 -14.00 15.14 -24.71
CA SER A 180 -13.68 15.80 -25.96
C SER A 180 -14.98 15.80 -26.77
N THR A 181 -15.58 16.97 -26.92
CA THR A 181 -16.59 17.20 -27.94
C THR A 181 -15.87 16.97 -29.26
N GLY A 182 -16.26 15.91 -29.96
CA GLY A 182 -15.72 15.59 -31.28
C GLY A 182 -15.81 16.79 -32.22
N PRO A 183 -15.01 16.78 -33.29
CA PRO A 183 -14.97 17.89 -34.22
C PRO A 183 -16.38 18.18 -34.76
N ILE A 184 -16.79 19.42 -34.64
CA ILE A 184 -17.91 19.95 -35.39
C ILE A 184 -17.36 20.10 -36.82
N LEU A 185 -17.89 19.31 -37.73
CA LEU A 185 -17.70 19.50 -39.17
C LEU A 185 -18.41 20.76 -39.60
#